data_2d6f7ed5d966bcae390459bcfda623d5
#
_entry.id   2d6f7ed5d966bcae390459bcfda623d5
#
_cell.length_a   1.000
_cell.length_b   1.000
_cell.length_c   1.000
_cell.angle_alpha   90.00
_cell.angle_beta   90.00
_cell.angle_gamma   90.00
#
_symmetry.space_group_name_H-M   'P 1'
#
loop_
_entity.id
_entity.type
_entity.pdbx_description
1 polymer ?
#
loop_
_entity_poly.entity_id
_entity_poly.type
_entity_poly.pdbx_seq_one_letter_code
_entity_poly.pdbx_strand_id
1 'polypeptide(L)'
;MGAQESKREEQGEVRLDRPLQTGSALGADTLERRSFAGRVTQVLERISPTAGLVVSVEGAWGCGKTSLLAMVEDLLLGEKEDKRSVVVHFNPWLVGDRDALLRQFLASIAKAVKLADHAKEGKRVAKELKTYAKAFDVLKLIPGAEPWASIVKSVVESVGNASEAVFDYKTPDIEARKHDLERALRKFPQRIVVLIDDLDRLYPAEVYEMVRIIKAVGDLPNVGYVLAWDEKFVSAALDKLNVPFAAAYLDKVVQVRLPVPPLSFTQRVAQMNAGLARLPSEACETHFPSHENRIGSVFHHGLSELMEHPRDVVRLFDVLMSIEPNLRG
;
A
#
# COMPACT_ATOMS: atom_id res chain seq x y z
N MET A 1 19.03 -32.51 25.78
CA MET A 1 19.92 -32.06 24.70
C MET A 1 19.14 -31.36 23.58
N GLY A 2 18.00 -31.83 23.11
CA GLY A 2 17.29 -31.21 21.94
C GLY A 2 16.72 -29.81 22.13
N ALA A 3 16.39 -29.36 23.34
CA ALA A 3 15.81 -28.02 23.59
C ALA A 3 16.86 -26.90 23.69
N GLN A 4 18.12 -27.23 23.89
CA GLN A 4 19.24 -26.27 23.88
C GLN A 4 19.86 -26.10 22.50
N GLU A 5 19.81 -27.13 21.66
CA GLU A 5 20.21 -27.03 20.25
C GLU A 5 19.22 -26.21 19.44
N SER A 6 17.91 -26.41 19.63
CA SER A 6 16.87 -25.58 18.98
C SER A 6 16.99 -24.08 19.31
N LYS A 7 17.36 -23.72 20.55
CA LYS A 7 17.62 -22.33 20.95
C LYS A 7 18.93 -21.76 20.40
N ARG A 8 19.91 -22.59 20.06
CA ARG A 8 21.18 -22.15 19.43
C ARG A 8 21.05 -21.92 17.92
N GLU A 9 20.17 -22.66 17.24
CA GLU A 9 19.87 -22.45 15.82
C GLU A 9 19.07 -21.16 15.57
N GLU A 10 18.23 -20.72 16.51
CA GLU A 10 17.54 -19.42 16.42
C GLU A 10 18.45 -18.20 16.65
N GLN A 11 19.61 -18.37 17.27
CA GLN A 11 20.54 -17.29 17.66
C GLN A 11 21.51 -16.85 16.56
N GLY A 12 21.44 -17.38 15.35
CA GLY A 12 22.35 -17.01 14.26
C GLY A 12 21.67 -16.65 12.95
N GLU A 13 20.37 -16.73 12.90
CA GLU A 13 19.63 -16.44 11.67
C GLU A 13 19.50 -14.92 11.47
N VAL A 14 20.15 -14.41 10.42
CA VAL A 14 19.96 -13.04 9.94
C VAL A 14 18.48 -12.90 9.61
N ARG A 15 17.73 -12.22 10.49
CA ARG A 15 16.34 -11.86 10.19
C ARG A 15 16.38 -10.83 9.05
N LEU A 16 16.15 -11.30 7.84
CA LEU A 16 15.96 -10.42 6.70
C LEU A 16 14.88 -9.40 7.04
N ASP A 17 15.09 -8.15 6.63
CA ASP A 17 14.10 -7.05 6.74
C ASP A 17 12.84 -7.42 5.92
N ARG A 18 11.98 -8.24 6.52
CA ARG A 18 10.75 -8.73 5.90
C ARG A 18 9.54 -8.08 6.59
N PRO A 19 8.53 -7.65 5.82
CA PRO A 19 7.28 -7.19 6.39
C PRO A 19 6.55 -8.34 7.10
N LEU A 20 5.68 -7.99 8.04
CA LEU A 20 4.77 -8.93 8.66
C LEU A 20 3.85 -9.56 7.60
N GLN A 21 3.50 -10.82 7.82
CA GLN A 21 2.69 -11.59 6.88
C GLN A 21 1.24 -11.65 7.35
N THR A 22 0.31 -11.54 6.41
CA THR A 22 -1.12 -11.73 6.66
C THR A 22 -1.38 -13.09 7.31
N GLY A 23 -2.32 -13.14 8.24
CA GLY A 23 -2.65 -14.32 9.06
C GLY A 23 -1.88 -14.37 10.38
N SER A 24 -0.79 -13.61 10.52
CA SER A 24 0.02 -13.56 11.76
C SER A 24 0.46 -12.14 12.13
N ALA A 25 0.13 -11.14 11.32
CA ALA A 25 0.63 -9.76 11.48
C ALA A 25 0.21 -9.14 12.82
N LEU A 26 -1.03 -9.35 13.25
CA LEU A 26 -1.52 -8.83 14.53
C LEU A 26 -0.84 -9.48 15.75
N GLY A 27 -0.47 -10.76 15.66
CA GLY A 27 0.25 -11.47 16.74
C GLY A 27 1.72 -11.11 16.81
N ALA A 28 2.30 -10.66 15.71
CA ALA A 28 3.71 -10.27 15.59
C ALA A 28 3.93 -8.75 15.76
N ASP A 29 2.92 -7.99 16.19
CA ASP A 29 2.99 -6.54 16.37
C ASP A 29 3.83 -6.16 17.59
N THR A 30 5.09 -5.86 17.37
CA THR A 30 6.02 -5.37 18.40
C THR A 30 6.01 -3.85 18.54
N LEU A 31 5.26 -3.14 17.69
CA LEU A 31 5.22 -1.68 17.63
C LEU A 31 3.90 -1.08 18.09
N GLU A 32 3.00 -1.90 18.65
CA GLU A 32 1.68 -1.48 19.12
C GLU A 32 0.85 -0.74 18.05
N ARG A 33 0.98 -1.16 16.80
CA ARG A 33 0.33 -0.53 15.64
C ARG A 33 -1.06 -1.07 15.33
N ARG A 34 -1.50 -2.09 16.06
CA ARG A 34 -2.85 -2.65 15.95
C ARG A 34 -3.95 -1.58 16.04
N SER A 35 -3.76 -0.60 16.94
CA SER A 35 -4.72 0.52 17.09
C SER A 35 -4.78 1.40 15.85
N PHE A 36 -3.66 1.59 15.16
CA PHE A 36 -3.60 2.34 13.90
C PHE A 36 -4.27 1.53 12.77
N ALA A 37 -3.97 0.24 12.63
CA ALA A 37 -4.64 -0.63 11.68
C ALA A 37 -6.17 -0.65 11.90
N GLY A 38 -6.61 -0.68 13.18
CA GLY A 38 -8.01 -0.57 13.55
C GLY A 38 -8.66 0.75 13.12
N ARG A 39 -7.94 1.88 13.17
CA ARG A 39 -8.45 3.15 12.62
C ARG A 39 -8.62 3.09 11.10
N VAL A 40 -7.68 2.45 10.39
CA VAL A 40 -7.82 2.26 8.93
C VAL A 40 -9.08 1.45 8.62
N THR A 41 -9.29 0.31 9.30
CA THR A 41 -10.50 -0.53 9.10
C THR A 41 -11.78 0.21 9.46
N GLN A 42 -11.80 0.99 10.53
CA GLN A 42 -12.94 1.82 10.91
C GLN A 42 -13.28 2.87 9.83
N VAL A 43 -12.28 3.47 9.19
CA VAL A 43 -12.50 4.38 8.06
C VAL A 43 -13.11 3.63 6.87
N LEU A 44 -12.67 2.41 6.61
CA LEU A 44 -13.20 1.56 5.54
C LEU A 44 -14.67 1.14 5.76
N GLU A 45 -15.19 1.22 6.99
CA GLU A 45 -16.63 1.01 7.25
C GLU A 45 -17.52 2.06 6.57
N ARG A 46 -16.96 3.20 6.15
CA ARG A 46 -17.68 4.24 5.38
C ARG A 46 -17.92 3.87 3.92
N ILE A 47 -17.29 2.82 3.42
CA ILE A 47 -17.57 2.27 2.08
C ILE A 47 -19.04 1.88 2.04
N SER A 48 -19.74 2.34 1.02
CA SER A 48 -21.17 2.08 0.87
C SER A 48 -21.55 1.70 -0.56
N PRO A 49 -22.73 1.10 -0.77
CA PRO A 49 -23.24 0.84 -2.12
C PRO A 49 -23.43 2.09 -3.00
N THR A 50 -23.28 3.28 -2.44
CA THR A 50 -23.48 4.54 -3.15
C THR A 50 -22.18 5.31 -3.40
N ALA A 51 -21.10 5.00 -2.67
CA ALA A 51 -19.85 5.75 -2.76
C ALA A 51 -18.64 4.83 -2.54
N GLY A 52 -17.58 5.07 -3.32
CA GLY A 52 -16.24 4.57 -3.08
C GLY A 52 -15.47 5.40 -2.05
N LEU A 53 -14.32 4.91 -1.62
CA LEU A 53 -13.47 5.57 -0.65
C LEU A 53 -11.99 5.34 -0.98
N VAL A 54 -11.20 6.40 -1.00
CA VAL A 54 -9.74 6.33 -1.12
C VAL A 54 -9.11 6.82 0.18
N VAL A 55 -8.33 5.96 0.79
CA VAL A 55 -7.59 6.21 2.04
C VAL A 55 -6.10 6.08 1.75
N SER A 56 -5.26 6.96 2.28
CA SER A 56 -3.81 6.77 2.25
C SER A 56 -3.26 6.43 3.63
N VAL A 57 -2.31 5.52 3.66
CA VAL A 57 -1.41 5.21 4.77
C VAL A 57 -0.05 5.80 4.42
N GLU A 58 0.26 6.94 5.02
CA GLU A 58 1.38 7.80 4.60
C GLU A 58 2.58 7.68 5.53
N GLY A 59 3.75 7.46 4.98
CA GLY A 59 4.96 7.42 5.77
C GLY A 59 6.20 7.15 4.93
N ALA A 60 7.35 7.57 5.45
CA ALA A 60 8.64 7.39 4.80
C ALA A 60 8.96 5.91 4.57
N TRP A 61 9.92 5.68 3.69
CA TRP A 61 10.37 4.33 3.41
C TRP A 61 11.00 3.69 4.66
N GLY A 62 10.62 2.46 4.96
CA GLY A 62 11.08 1.75 6.16
C GLY A 62 10.22 1.95 7.41
N CYS A 63 9.19 2.81 7.37
CA CYS A 63 8.30 3.02 8.52
C CYS A 63 7.32 1.85 8.78
N GLY A 64 7.25 0.83 7.90
CA GLY A 64 6.44 -0.37 8.08
C GLY A 64 5.05 -0.34 7.45
N LYS A 65 4.85 0.42 6.36
CA LYS A 65 3.56 0.51 5.63
C LYS A 65 3.02 -0.87 5.21
N THR A 66 3.85 -1.70 4.59
CA THR A 66 3.48 -3.07 4.16
C THR A 66 3.01 -3.94 5.34
N SER A 67 3.69 -3.87 6.47
CA SER A 67 3.28 -4.57 7.70
C SER A 67 1.95 -4.07 8.24
N LEU A 68 1.68 -2.77 8.13
CA LEU A 68 0.39 -2.18 8.48
C LEU A 68 -0.73 -2.65 7.55
N LEU A 69 -0.47 -2.77 6.24
CA LEU A 69 -1.44 -3.34 5.30
C LEU A 69 -1.78 -4.80 5.66
N ALA A 70 -0.78 -5.61 6.05
CA ALA A 70 -1.01 -6.97 6.50
C ALA A 70 -1.87 -7.02 7.79
N MET A 71 -1.65 -6.09 8.75
CA MET A 71 -2.51 -5.98 9.94
C MET A 71 -3.93 -5.54 9.59
N VAL A 72 -4.10 -4.61 8.66
CA VAL A 72 -5.42 -4.18 8.17
C VAL A 72 -6.15 -5.37 7.54
N GLU A 73 -5.46 -6.15 6.73
CA GLU A 73 -6.02 -7.36 6.13
C GLU A 73 -6.43 -8.38 7.19
N ASP A 74 -5.58 -8.66 8.19
CA ASP A 74 -5.93 -9.57 9.28
C ASP A 74 -7.21 -9.13 10.01
N LEU A 75 -7.40 -7.82 10.21
CA LEU A 75 -8.62 -7.28 10.82
C LEU A 75 -9.84 -7.46 9.91
N LEU A 76 -9.72 -7.18 8.61
CA LEU A 76 -10.80 -7.34 7.63
C LEU A 76 -11.21 -8.81 7.46
N LEU A 77 -10.25 -9.73 7.47
CA LEU A 77 -10.51 -11.17 7.39
C LEU A 77 -11.09 -11.74 8.70
N GLY A 78 -10.79 -11.12 9.84
CA GLY A 78 -11.34 -11.46 11.15
C GLY A 78 -12.76 -10.95 11.40
N GLU A 79 -13.33 -10.14 10.50
CA GLU A 79 -14.73 -9.71 10.58
C GLU A 79 -15.69 -10.89 10.46
N LYS A 80 -16.90 -10.72 11.01
CA LYS A 80 -17.98 -11.70 10.88
C LYS A 80 -18.29 -11.95 9.40
N GLU A 81 -18.71 -13.17 9.06
CA GLU A 81 -18.91 -13.64 7.69
C GLU A 81 -19.81 -12.70 6.87
N ASP A 82 -20.87 -12.16 7.49
CA ASP A 82 -21.80 -11.20 6.89
C ASP A 82 -21.20 -9.84 6.55
N LYS A 83 -20.08 -9.48 7.18
CA LYS A 83 -19.37 -8.20 6.99
C LYS A 83 -18.02 -8.35 6.28
N ARG A 84 -17.59 -9.60 6.03
CA ARG A 84 -16.28 -9.88 5.45
C ARG A 84 -16.11 -9.21 4.11
N SER A 85 -15.02 -8.44 4.01
CA SER A 85 -14.65 -7.75 2.77
C SER A 85 -13.91 -8.67 1.80
N VAL A 86 -14.06 -8.44 0.50
CA VAL A 86 -13.19 -9.03 -0.51
C VAL A 86 -11.92 -8.20 -0.57
N VAL A 87 -10.80 -8.76 -0.11
CA VAL A 87 -9.51 -8.06 -0.11
C VAL A 87 -8.76 -8.37 -1.41
N VAL A 88 -8.22 -7.32 -2.02
CA VAL A 88 -7.44 -7.37 -3.27
C VAL A 88 -6.09 -6.74 -3.03
N HIS A 89 -5.03 -7.47 -3.31
CA HIS A 89 -3.68 -6.91 -3.33
C HIS A 89 -3.30 -6.46 -4.72
N PHE A 90 -2.78 -5.25 -4.83
CA PHE A 90 -2.23 -4.73 -6.05
C PHE A 90 -0.89 -4.05 -5.77
N ASN A 91 0.16 -4.59 -6.41
CA ASN A 91 1.48 -3.99 -6.38
C ASN A 91 1.83 -3.53 -7.80
N PRO A 92 1.73 -2.24 -8.11
CA PRO A 92 1.96 -1.71 -9.45
C PRO A 92 3.41 -1.87 -9.91
N TRP A 93 4.38 -1.95 -8.99
CA TRP A 93 5.79 -2.16 -9.31
C TRP A 93 6.06 -3.51 -10.01
N LEU A 94 5.20 -4.51 -9.78
CA LEU A 94 5.28 -5.82 -10.46
C LEU A 94 4.72 -5.79 -11.89
N VAL A 95 4.13 -4.67 -12.31
CA VAL A 95 3.57 -4.49 -13.64
C VAL A 95 4.62 -3.79 -14.51
N GLY A 96 5.42 -4.55 -15.24
CA GLY A 96 6.52 -4.01 -16.05
C GLY A 96 6.11 -3.16 -17.27
N ASP A 97 4.81 -2.94 -17.49
CA ASP A 97 4.27 -2.19 -18.62
C ASP A 97 3.25 -1.14 -18.12
N ARG A 98 3.59 0.13 -18.28
CA ARG A 98 2.74 1.27 -17.95
C ARG A 98 1.36 1.18 -18.61
N ASP A 99 1.30 0.73 -19.85
CA ASP A 99 0.06 0.63 -20.60
C ASP A 99 -0.83 -0.52 -20.13
N ALA A 100 -0.26 -1.49 -19.43
CA ALA A 100 -0.98 -2.60 -18.84
C ALA A 100 -1.49 -2.30 -17.41
N LEU A 101 -1.05 -1.22 -16.76
CA LEU A 101 -1.37 -0.91 -15.35
C LEU A 101 -2.89 -0.93 -15.09
N LEU A 102 -3.67 -0.15 -15.83
CA LEU A 102 -5.14 -0.12 -15.66
C LEU A 102 -5.77 -1.50 -15.88
N ARG A 103 -5.34 -2.21 -16.93
CA ARG A 103 -5.85 -3.55 -17.24
C ARG A 103 -5.58 -4.54 -16.14
N GLN A 104 -4.34 -4.57 -15.64
CA GLN A 104 -3.94 -5.48 -14.58
C GLN A 104 -4.59 -5.12 -13.25
N PHE A 105 -4.72 -3.82 -12.96
CA PHE A 105 -5.43 -3.32 -11.81
C PHE A 105 -6.89 -3.81 -11.78
N LEU A 106 -7.66 -3.56 -12.84
CA LEU A 106 -9.05 -4.02 -12.95
C LEU A 106 -9.17 -5.55 -13.03
N ALA A 107 -8.19 -6.23 -13.62
CA ALA A 107 -8.14 -7.69 -13.67
C ALA A 107 -7.91 -8.31 -12.28
N SER A 108 -7.10 -7.67 -11.43
CA SER A 108 -6.88 -8.12 -10.05
C SER A 108 -8.18 -8.07 -9.24
N ILE A 109 -8.93 -6.97 -9.34
CA ILE A 109 -10.26 -6.86 -8.71
C ILE A 109 -11.22 -7.91 -9.28
N ALA A 110 -11.26 -8.05 -10.60
CA ALA A 110 -12.13 -9.03 -11.26
C ALA A 110 -11.82 -10.49 -10.85
N LYS A 111 -10.55 -10.80 -10.61
CA LYS A 111 -10.12 -12.13 -10.12
C LYS A 111 -10.63 -12.38 -8.69
N ALA A 112 -10.44 -11.41 -7.79
CA ALA A 112 -10.83 -11.53 -6.40
C ALA A 112 -12.34 -11.67 -6.22
N VAL A 113 -13.14 -10.81 -6.86
CA VAL A 113 -14.61 -10.88 -6.76
C VAL A 113 -15.20 -12.15 -7.37
N LYS A 114 -14.51 -12.79 -8.32
CA LYS A 114 -14.91 -14.09 -8.88
C LYS A 114 -14.74 -15.24 -7.89
N LEU A 115 -13.77 -15.13 -7.00
CA LEU A 115 -13.44 -16.14 -6.00
C LEU A 115 -14.22 -15.93 -4.70
N ALA A 116 -14.93 -14.80 -4.58
CA ALA A 116 -15.76 -14.51 -3.43
C ALA A 116 -16.99 -15.45 -3.35
N ASP A 117 -17.55 -15.57 -2.16
CA ASP A 117 -18.66 -16.50 -1.85
C ASP A 117 -19.93 -16.26 -2.68
N HIS A 118 -20.08 -15.06 -3.26
CA HIS A 118 -21.22 -14.68 -4.12
C HIS A 118 -20.92 -14.86 -5.60
N ALA A 119 -20.78 -16.11 -6.05
CA ALA A 119 -20.28 -16.47 -7.37
C ALA A 119 -21.06 -15.86 -8.56
N LYS A 120 -22.38 -15.64 -8.44
CA LYS A 120 -23.22 -15.09 -9.53
C LYS A 120 -22.97 -13.59 -9.69
N GLU A 121 -23.04 -12.85 -8.58
CA GLU A 121 -22.83 -11.41 -8.52
C GLU A 121 -21.36 -11.09 -8.84
N GLY A 122 -20.41 -11.84 -8.28
CA GLY A 122 -18.99 -11.71 -8.55
C GLY A 122 -18.62 -11.94 -10.02
N LYS A 123 -19.25 -12.95 -10.69
CA LYS A 123 -19.06 -13.14 -12.13
C LYS A 123 -19.56 -11.96 -12.95
N ARG A 124 -20.66 -11.34 -12.53
CA ARG A 124 -21.21 -10.16 -13.19
C ARG A 124 -20.27 -8.96 -13.04
N VAL A 125 -19.84 -8.63 -11.81
CA VAL A 125 -18.87 -7.57 -11.55
C VAL A 125 -17.58 -7.80 -12.35
N ALA A 126 -17.03 -9.02 -12.32
CA ALA A 126 -15.82 -9.36 -13.05
C ALA A 126 -15.97 -9.20 -14.58
N LYS A 127 -17.16 -9.44 -15.13
CA LYS A 127 -17.47 -9.22 -16.55
C LYS A 127 -17.45 -7.73 -16.88
N GLU A 128 -18.13 -6.90 -16.05
CA GLU A 128 -18.20 -5.46 -16.28
C GLU A 128 -16.83 -4.79 -16.10
N LEU A 129 -16.02 -5.20 -15.10
CA LEU A 129 -14.63 -4.74 -14.94
C LEU A 129 -13.79 -5.00 -16.19
N LYS A 130 -13.90 -6.19 -16.78
CA LYS A 130 -13.19 -6.52 -18.02
C LYS A 130 -13.68 -5.72 -19.21
N THR A 131 -14.98 -5.47 -19.30
CA THR A 131 -15.59 -4.68 -20.38
C THR A 131 -15.16 -3.22 -20.25
N TYR A 132 -15.14 -2.68 -19.04
CA TYR A 132 -14.64 -1.33 -18.75
C TYR A 132 -13.16 -1.19 -19.10
N ALA A 133 -12.30 -2.15 -18.72
CA ALA A 133 -10.88 -2.15 -19.10
C ALA A 133 -10.67 -2.13 -20.62
N LYS A 134 -11.42 -2.96 -21.37
CA LYS A 134 -11.34 -2.99 -22.84
C LYS A 134 -11.74 -1.68 -23.51
N ALA A 135 -12.65 -0.92 -22.91
CA ALA A 135 -13.04 0.38 -23.46
C ALA A 135 -11.85 1.36 -23.52
N PHE A 136 -10.95 1.31 -22.54
CA PHE A 136 -9.71 2.10 -22.55
C PHE A 136 -8.72 1.64 -23.61
N ASP A 137 -8.63 0.33 -23.88
CA ASP A 137 -7.72 -0.19 -24.92
C ASP A 137 -8.11 0.30 -26.33
N VAL A 138 -9.41 0.40 -26.60
CA VAL A 138 -9.90 0.90 -27.87
C VAL A 138 -9.57 2.39 -28.08
N LEU A 139 -9.63 3.19 -27.01
CA LEU A 139 -9.27 4.62 -27.09
C LEU A 139 -7.80 4.85 -27.45
N LYS A 140 -6.90 3.98 -27.02
CA LYS A 140 -5.48 4.05 -27.37
C LYS A 140 -5.21 3.87 -28.87
N LEU A 141 -6.12 3.24 -29.61
CA LEU A 141 -6.01 3.01 -31.04
C LEU A 141 -6.47 4.22 -31.88
N ILE A 142 -7.06 5.25 -31.26
CA ILE A 142 -7.55 6.44 -31.94
C ILE A 142 -6.43 7.50 -31.93
N PRO A 143 -5.85 7.89 -33.10
CA PRO A 143 -4.82 8.91 -33.14
C PRO A 143 -5.32 10.24 -32.58
N GLY A 144 -4.60 10.80 -31.58
CA GLY A 144 -4.95 12.06 -30.93
C GLY A 144 -6.00 11.96 -29.80
N ALA A 145 -6.55 10.78 -29.54
CA ALA A 145 -7.36 10.55 -28.36
C ALA A 145 -6.44 10.16 -27.19
N GLU A 146 -6.16 11.10 -26.30
CA GLU A 146 -5.65 10.75 -24.96
C GLU A 146 -6.69 9.85 -24.29
N PRO A 147 -6.35 8.62 -23.83
CA PRO A 147 -7.32 7.69 -23.20
C PRO A 147 -8.09 8.30 -22.03
N TRP A 148 -7.56 9.38 -21.47
CA TRP A 148 -8.10 10.11 -20.33
C TRP A 148 -8.87 11.38 -20.70
N ALA A 149 -8.83 11.83 -21.94
CA ALA A 149 -9.53 13.06 -22.38
C ALA A 149 -11.05 12.96 -22.22
N SER A 150 -11.63 11.78 -22.37
CA SER A 150 -13.05 11.53 -22.17
C SER A 150 -13.47 11.61 -20.69
N ILE A 151 -12.56 11.23 -19.77
CA ILE A 151 -12.83 11.37 -18.33
C ILE A 151 -12.67 12.82 -17.87
N VAL A 152 -11.78 13.58 -18.53
CA VAL A 152 -11.57 15.00 -18.25
C VAL A 152 -12.67 15.87 -18.85
N LYS A 153 -13.37 15.45 -19.92
CA LYS A 153 -14.45 16.23 -20.51
C LYS A 153 -15.61 16.52 -19.55
N SER A 154 -15.96 15.58 -18.69
CA SER A 154 -16.99 15.82 -17.65
C SER A 154 -16.60 16.91 -16.63
N VAL A 155 -15.32 17.29 -16.59
CA VAL A 155 -14.79 18.35 -15.72
C VAL A 155 -14.56 19.67 -16.47
N VAL A 156 -14.48 19.64 -17.80
CA VAL A 156 -14.11 20.80 -18.66
C VAL A 156 -15.29 21.43 -19.40
N GLU A 157 -16.48 20.86 -19.36
CA GLU A 157 -17.69 21.48 -19.97
C GLU A 157 -18.12 22.81 -19.36
N SER A 158 -17.33 23.36 -18.42
CA SER A 158 -17.52 24.74 -17.96
C SER A 158 -16.66 25.77 -18.70
N VAL A 159 -15.84 25.37 -19.70
CA VAL A 159 -15.03 26.32 -20.49
C VAL A 159 -15.12 25.94 -21.98
N GLY A 160 -15.81 26.80 -22.70
CA GLY A 160 -16.32 26.64 -24.04
C GLY A 160 -15.37 26.22 -25.17
N ASN A 161 -16.01 25.66 -26.18
CA ASN A 161 -15.62 25.53 -27.59
C ASN A 161 -14.39 24.70 -27.93
N ALA A 162 -14.60 23.40 -28.22
CA ALA A 162 -13.74 22.66 -29.15
C ALA A 162 -14.60 21.76 -30.05
N SER A 163 -14.37 21.91 -31.33
CA SER A 163 -15.05 21.42 -32.52
C SER A 163 -15.57 19.97 -32.51
N GLU A 164 -16.83 19.81 -32.85
CA GLU A 164 -17.64 18.58 -32.96
C GLU A 164 -17.24 17.59 -34.07
N ALA A 165 -16.19 17.84 -34.85
CA ALA A 165 -16.00 17.20 -36.16
C ALA A 165 -15.21 15.88 -36.15
N VAL A 166 -14.76 15.32 -35.00
CA VAL A 166 -13.88 14.12 -34.98
C VAL A 166 -14.50 12.92 -34.22
N PHE A 167 -15.74 13.02 -33.77
CA PHE A 167 -16.32 12.05 -32.79
C PHE A 167 -17.27 10.99 -33.37
N ASP A 168 -17.37 10.84 -34.70
CA ASP A 168 -18.37 9.94 -35.32
C ASP A 168 -17.85 8.51 -35.59
N TYR A 169 -16.66 8.14 -35.14
CA TYR A 169 -16.18 6.76 -35.20
C TYR A 169 -16.36 6.10 -33.82
N LYS A 170 -17.36 5.19 -33.68
CA LYS A 170 -17.55 4.14 -32.65
C LYS A 170 -16.58 4.20 -31.44
N THR A 171 -16.45 5.35 -30.81
CA THR A 171 -15.78 5.45 -29.50
C THR A 171 -16.60 4.66 -28.51
N PRO A 172 -16.03 3.68 -27.79
CA PRO A 172 -16.78 3.00 -26.74
C PRO A 172 -17.22 4.07 -25.75
N ASP A 173 -18.51 4.10 -25.47
CA ASP A 173 -19.08 4.98 -24.45
C ASP A 173 -18.57 4.51 -23.08
N ILE A 174 -17.45 5.12 -22.63
CA ILE A 174 -16.80 4.79 -21.36
C ILE A 174 -17.75 5.10 -20.19
N GLU A 175 -18.56 6.15 -20.30
CA GLU A 175 -19.50 6.52 -19.24
C GLU A 175 -20.58 5.46 -19.10
N ALA A 176 -21.17 4.99 -20.21
CA ALA A 176 -22.11 3.88 -20.17
C ALA A 176 -21.50 2.62 -19.56
N ARG A 177 -20.22 2.29 -19.90
CA ARG A 177 -19.50 1.15 -19.29
C ARG A 177 -19.25 1.36 -17.80
N LYS A 178 -18.91 2.58 -17.38
CA LYS A 178 -18.77 2.91 -15.95
C LYS A 178 -20.09 2.71 -15.23
N HIS A 179 -21.20 3.20 -15.78
CA HIS A 179 -22.54 3.01 -15.19
C HIS A 179 -22.97 1.54 -15.10
N ASP A 180 -22.66 0.72 -16.09
CA ASP A 180 -22.94 -0.72 -16.03
C ASP A 180 -22.13 -1.39 -14.90
N LEU A 181 -20.85 -1.02 -14.75
CA LEU A 181 -19.98 -1.49 -13.67
C LEU A 181 -20.51 -1.03 -12.30
N GLU A 182 -20.83 0.24 -12.15
CA GLU A 182 -21.41 0.78 -10.91
C GLU A 182 -22.69 0.04 -10.50
N ARG A 183 -23.58 -0.21 -11.48
CA ARG A 183 -24.81 -0.96 -11.25
C ARG A 183 -24.54 -2.39 -10.79
N ALA A 184 -23.47 -3.03 -11.30
CA ALA A 184 -23.07 -4.36 -10.85
C ALA A 184 -22.48 -4.32 -9.45
N LEU A 185 -21.63 -3.33 -9.13
CA LEU A 185 -21.00 -3.14 -7.82
C LEU A 185 -22.04 -2.84 -6.72
N ARG A 186 -23.04 -1.99 -7.00
CA ARG A 186 -24.14 -1.70 -6.05
C ARG A 186 -24.94 -2.96 -5.64
N LYS A 187 -24.95 -3.98 -6.48
CA LYS A 187 -25.65 -5.26 -6.23
C LYS A 187 -24.73 -6.31 -5.63
N PHE A 188 -23.43 -6.05 -5.56
CA PHE A 188 -22.48 -6.97 -4.96
C PHE A 188 -22.56 -6.84 -3.43
N PRO A 189 -22.82 -7.93 -2.68
CA PRO A 189 -23.17 -7.85 -1.26
C PRO A 189 -21.99 -7.55 -0.34
N GLN A 190 -20.76 -7.84 -0.77
CA GLN A 190 -19.55 -7.63 0.04
C GLN A 190 -18.84 -6.34 -0.37
N ARG A 191 -18.22 -5.67 0.60
CA ARG A 191 -17.29 -4.58 0.32
C ARG A 191 -16.05 -5.13 -0.37
N ILE A 192 -15.49 -4.36 -1.30
CA ILE A 192 -14.22 -4.68 -1.95
C ILE A 192 -13.18 -3.71 -1.41
N VAL A 193 -12.10 -4.21 -0.85
CA VAL A 193 -10.99 -3.40 -0.34
C VAL A 193 -9.74 -3.72 -1.15
N VAL A 194 -9.22 -2.72 -1.86
CA VAL A 194 -8.01 -2.84 -2.66
C VAL A 194 -6.84 -2.23 -1.89
N LEU A 195 -5.89 -3.07 -1.50
CA LEU A 195 -4.65 -2.68 -0.86
C LEU A 195 -3.59 -2.46 -1.93
N ILE A 196 -3.10 -1.23 -2.06
CA ILE A 196 -2.11 -0.82 -3.06
C ILE A 196 -0.83 -0.46 -2.34
N ASP A 197 0.23 -1.20 -2.60
CA ASP A 197 1.54 -1.03 -1.96
C ASP A 197 2.63 -0.69 -2.99
N ASP A 198 3.79 -0.25 -2.51
CA ASP A 198 4.99 0.02 -3.30
C ASP A 198 4.82 1.09 -4.42
N LEU A 199 3.92 2.05 -4.25
CA LEU A 199 3.78 3.20 -5.15
C LEU A 199 5.05 4.06 -5.20
N ASP A 200 5.78 4.09 -4.10
CA ASP A 200 7.04 4.82 -3.94
C ASP A 200 8.27 4.10 -4.56
N ARG A 201 8.06 2.99 -5.29
CA ARG A 201 9.08 2.35 -6.12
C ARG A 201 8.92 2.62 -7.61
N LEU A 202 7.83 3.24 -8.00
CA LEU A 202 7.51 3.51 -9.41
C LEU A 202 8.33 4.67 -9.97
N TYR A 203 8.56 4.67 -11.27
CA TYR A 203 9.05 5.85 -11.98
C TYR A 203 7.99 6.96 -11.99
N PRO A 204 8.38 8.24 -12.07
CA PRO A 204 7.44 9.36 -12.02
C PRO A 204 6.24 9.23 -12.96
N ALA A 205 6.47 8.78 -14.19
CA ALA A 205 5.40 8.58 -15.18
C ALA A 205 4.40 7.49 -14.77
N GLU A 206 4.85 6.44 -14.10
CA GLU A 206 4.01 5.35 -13.59
C GLU A 206 3.24 5.80 -12.35
N VAL A 207 3.87 6.58 -11.45
CA VAL A 207 3.20 7.22 -10.31
C VAL A 207 2.02 8.06 -10.80
N TYR A 208 2.26 8.92 -11.80
CA TYR A 208 1.22 9.75 -12.38
C TYR A 208 0.08 8.91 -12.97
N GLU A 209 0.40 7.85 -13.69
CA GLU A 209 -0.60 6.94 -14.25
C GLU A 209 -1.43 6.26 -13.16
N MET A 210 -0.79 5.76 -12.10
CA MET A 210 -1.51 5.15 -10.97
C MET A 210 -2.43 6.14 -10.26
N VAL A 211 -1.97 7.37 -10.01
CA VAL A 211 -2.81 8.42 -9.41
C VAL A 211 -4.01 8.75 -10.31
N ARG A 212 -3.82 8.77 -11.64
CA ARG A 212 -4.92 8.95 -12.61
C ARG A 212 -5.91 7.77 -12.59
N ILE A 213 -5.40 6.54 -12.54
CA ILE A 213 -6.24 5.33 -12.41
C ILE A 213 -7.09 5.43 -11.15
N ILE A 214 -6.47 5.70 -10.00
CA ILE A 214 -7.17 5.79 -8.72
C ILE A 214 -8.23 6.91 -8.77
N LYS A 215 -7.90 8.07 -9.35
CA LYS A 215 -8.87 9.15 -9.53
C LYS A 215 -10.07 8.75 -10.40
N ALA A 216 -9.85 7.92 -11.43
CA ALA A 216 -10.89 7.48 -12.34
C ALA A 216 -11.84 6.42 -11.74
N VAL A 217 -11.33 5.63 -10.79
CA VAL A 217 -12.08 4.51 -10.18
C VAL A 217 -12.37 4.71 -8.70
N GLY A 218 -11.82 5.75 -8.06
CA GLY A 218 -11.91 5.96 -6.61
C GLY A 218 -13.34 6.24 -6.11
N ASP A 219 -14.24 6.60 -6.99
CA ASP A 219 -15.66 6.82 -6.73
C ASP A 219 -16.55 5.59 -6.99
N LEU A 220 -15.96 4.47 -7.46
CA LEU A 220 -16.73 3.26 -7.71
C LEU A 220 -17.43 2.77 -6.44
N PRO A 221 -18.76 2.60 -6.46
CA PRO A 221 -19.53 2.24 -5.27
C PRO A 221 -19.09 0.88 -4.72
N ASN A 222 -19.19 0.74 -3.42
CA ASN A 222 -18.84 -0.50 -2.70
C ASN A 222 -17.34 -0.91 -2.77
N VAL A 223 -16.46 0.00 -3.24
CA VAL A 223 -15.02 -0.23 -3.36
C VAL A 223 -14.25 0.77 -2.50
N GLY A 224 -13.31 0.28 -1.69
CA GLY A 224 -12.36 1.10 -0.95
C GLY A 224 -10.93 0.83 -1.42
N TYR A 225 -10.12 1.86 -1.45
CA TYR A 225 -8.72 1.79 -1.85
C TYR A 225 -7.86 2.27 -0.68
N VAL A 226 -6.87 1.47 -0.31
CA VAL A 226 -5.87 1.82 0.71
C VAL A 226 -4.52 1.94 0.02
N LEU A 227 -4.00 3.16 -0.05
CA LEU A 227 -2.73 3.49 -0.72
C LEU A 227 -1.63 3.55 0.34
N ALA A 228 -0.67 2.65 0.28
CA ALA A 228 0.52 2.73 1.12
C ALA A 228 1.65 3.40 0.34
N TRP A 229 1.97 4.65 0.70
CA TRP A 229 2.94 5.46 -0.02
C TRP A 229 3.73 6.43 0.87
N ASP A 230 4.83 6.95 0.33
CA ASP A 230 5.47 8.15 0.83
C ASP A 230 4.92 9.36 0.04
N GLU A 231 4.13 10.19 0.70
CA GLU A 231 3.49 11.37 0.07
C GLU A 231 4.52 12.34 -0.52
N LYS A 232 5.65 12.54 0.18
CA LYS A 232 6.72 13.42 -0.31
C LYS A 232 7.32 12.90 -1.61
N PHE A 233 7.51 11.58 -1.70
CA PHE A 233 8.02 10.94 -2.91
C PHE A 233 7.02 11.07 -4.06
N VAL A 234 5.74 10.77 -3.81
CA VAL A 234 4.68 10.85 -4.83
C VAL A 234 4.51 12.29 -5.32
N SER A 235 4.48 13.27 -4.42
CA SER A 235 4.40 14.69 -4.76
C SER A 235 5.58 15.13 -5.62
N ALA A 236 6.81 14.78 -5.22
CA ALA A 236 8.02 15.09 -5.99
C ALA A 236 8.04 14.40 -7.37
N ALA A 237 7.48 13.19 -7.48
CA ALA A 237 7.35 12.50 -8.76
C ALA A 237 6.39 13.23 -9.72
N LEU A 238 5.28 13.77 -9.20
CA LEU A 238 4.32 14.57 -9.96
C LEU A 238 4.92 15.92 -10.37
N ASP A 239 5.67 16.58 -9.48
CA ASP A 239 6.35 17.84 -9.77
C ASP A 239 7.35 17.70 -10.92
N LYS A 240 8.10 16.57 -10.99
CA LYS A 240 9.00 16.25 -12.13
C LYS A 240 8.28 16.18 -13.48
N LEU A 241 6.99 15.90 -13.49
CA LEU A 241 6.14 15.86 -14.69
C LEU A 241 5.40 17.18 -14.91
N ASN A 242 5.77 18.25 -14.20
CA ASN A 242 5.13 19.56 -14.26
C ASN A 242 3.61 19.52 -13.96
N VAL A 243 3.17 18.60 -13.08
CA VAL A 243 1.79 18.61 -12.59
C VAL A 243 1.61 19.79 -11.65
N PRO A 244 0.78 20.79 -11.99
CA PRO A 244 0.63 21.98 -11.16
C PRO A 244 0.05 21.61 -9.78
N PHE A 245 0.67 22.13 -8.71
CA PHE A 245 0.16 21.94 -7.35
C PHE A 245 -0.02 20.46 -6.97
N ALA A 246 1.04 19.65 -7.13
CA ALA A 246 1.01 18.18 -6.94
C ALA A 246 0.34 17.76 -5.64
N ALA A 247 0.65 18.39 -4.50
CA ALA A 247 0.01 18.08 -3.21
C ALA A 247 -1.51 18.34 -3.24
N ALA A 248 -1.96 19.50 -3.77
CA ALA A 248 -3.37 19.80 -3.91
C ALA A 248 -4.09 18.89 -4.93
N TYR A 249 -3.34 18.37 -5.91
CA TYR A 249 -3.87 17.36 -6.83
C TYR A 249 -4.14 16.04 -6.10
N LEU A 250 -3.24 15.61 -5.21
CA LEU A 250 -3.42 14.40 -4.38
C LEU A 250 -4.61 14.55 -3.42
N ASP A 251 -4.88 15.75 -2.87
CA ASP A 251 -6.04 16.02 -2.02
C ASP A 251 -7.40 15.81 -2.74
N LYS A 252 -7.41 15.91 -4.07
CA LYS A 252 -8.60 15.60 -4.88
C LYS A 252 -8.79 14.11 -5.16
N VAL A 253 -7.78 13.30 -4.86
CA VAL A 253 -7.78 11.85 -5.10
C VAL A 253 -8.03 11.09 -3.80
N VAL A 254 -7.39 11.52 -2.71
CA VAL A 254 -7.46 10.87 -1.41
C VAL A 254 -8.43 11.60 -0.50
N GLN A 255 -9.47 10.91 -0.02
CA GLN A 255 -10.45 11.49 0.90
C GLN A 255 -10.00 11.46 2.36
N VAL A 256 -9.23 10.44 2.76
CA VAL A 256 -8.74 10.31 4.14
C VAL A 256 -7.25 10.00 4.13
N ARG A 257 -6.48 10.85 4.79
CA ARG A 257 -5.04 10.67 4.96
C ARG A 257 -4.72 10.21 6.37
N LEU A 258 -3.97 9.14 6.50
CA LEU A 258 -3.59 8.55 7.78
C LEU A 258 -2.06 8.44 7.85
N PRO A 259 -1.38 9.44 8.45
CA PRO A 259 0.05 9.36 8.65
C PRO A 259 0.42 8.26 9.64
N VAL A 260 1.39 7.43 9.26
CA VAL A 260 1.95 6.38 10.13
C VAL A 260 2.66 7.06 11.29
N PRO A 261 2.32 6.70 12.55
CA PRO A 261 2.96 7.30 13.71
C PRO A 261 4.47 7.01 13.70
N PRO A 262 5.32 8.00 14.02
CA PRO A 262 6.74 7.77 14.21
C PRO A 262 6.98 6.83 15.39
N LEU A 263 8.17 6.24 15.44
CA LEU A 263 8.56 5.44 16.61
C LEU A 263 8.66 6.33 17.85
N SER A 264 7.96 5.95 18.91
CA SER A 264 8.16 6.54 20.23
C SER A 264 9.55 6.17 20.77
N PHE A 265 10.05 6.96 21.74
CA PHE A 265 11.31 6.65 22.39
C PHE A 265 11.30 5.23 23.03
N THR A 266 10.20 4.87 23.69
CA THR A 266 10.03 3.54 24.30
C THR A 266 10.10 2.42 23.26
N GLN A 267 9.50 2.61 22.09
CA GLN A 267 9.56 1.64 20.99
C GLN A 267 10.97 1.52 20.43
N ARG A 268 11.72 2.62 20.31
CA ARG A 268 13.14 2.59 19.88
C ARG A 268 14.00 1.83 20.88
N VAL A 269 13.81 2.08 22.19
CA VAL A 269 14.49 1.32 23.25
C VAL A 269 14.17 -0.17 23.18
N ALA A 270 12.87 -0.52 23.03
CA ALA A 270 12.46 -1.91 22.92
C ALA A 270 13.07 -2.61 21.71
N GLN A 271 13.09 -1.94 20.56
CA GLN A 271 13.72 -2.49 19.37
C GLN A 271 15.24 -2.62 19.49
N MET A 272 15.90 -1.64 20.13
CA MET A 272 17.32 -1.71 20.40
C MET A 272 17.65 -2.91 21.30
N ASN A 273 16.91 -3.08 22.40
CA ASN A 273 17.09 -4.21 23.31
C ASN A 273 16.84 -5.56 22.62
N ALA A 274 15.80 -5.64 21.78
CA ALA A 274 15.52 -6.84 20.99
C ALA A 274 16.65 -7.15 19.97
N GLY A 275 17.25 -6.11 19.40
CA GLY A 275 18.41 -6.26 18.53
C GLY A 275 19.66 -6.70 19.29
N LEU A 276 19.95 -6.10 20.43
CA LEU A 276 21.07 -6.48 21.31
C LEU A 276 20.97 -7.93 21.76
N ALA A 277 19.77 -8.40 22.12
CA ALA A 277 19.53 -9.79 22.52
C ALA A 277 19.82 -10.82 21.42
N ARG A 278 19.93 -10.40 20.14
CA ARG A 278 20.31 -11.24 19.01
C ARG A 278 21.83 -11.39 18.86
N LEU A 279 22.60 -10.46 19.43
CA LEU A 279 24.06 -10.54 19.39
C LEU A 279 24.54 -11.68 20.31
N PRO A 280 25.61 -12.40 19.94
CA PRO A 280 26.20 -13.42 20.81
C PRO A 280 26.60 -12.80 22.16
N SER A 281 26.24 -13.46 23.25
CA SER A 281 26.56 -12.99 24.63
C SER A 281 28.05 -12.75 24.84
N GLU A 282 28.90 -13.62 24.25
CA GLU A 282 30.35 -13.50 24.28
C GLU A 282 30.86 -12.18 23.71
N ALA A 283 30.22 -11.63 22.66
CA ALA A 283 30.60 -10.36 22.08
C ALA A 283 30.40 -9.20 23.06
N CYS A 284 29.35 -9.22 23.85
CA CYS A 284 29.09 -8.20 24.86
C CYS A 284 29.99 -8.33 26.08
N GLU A 285 30.28 -9.53 26.55
CA GLU A 285 31.09 -9.82 27.74
C GLU A 285 32.58 -9.59 27.49
N THR A 286 33.11 -9.98 26.32
CA THR A 286 34.53 -9.91 26.02
C THR A 286 35.02 -8.51 25.71
N HIS A 287 34.22 -7.71 25.03
CA HIS A 287 34.63 -6.36 24.58
C HIS A 287 34.25 -5.23 25.53
N PHE A 288 33.28 -5.44 26.44
CA PHE A 288 32.77 -4.38 27.32
C PHE A 288 32.46 -4.83 28.76
N PRO A 289 33.39 -5.54 29.47
CA PRO A 289 33.10 -6.13 30.78
C PRO A 289 32.75 -5.14 31.89
N SER A 290 32.99 -3.83 31.69
CA SER A 290 32.74 -2.79 32.72
C SER A 290 31.90 -1.62 32.19
N HIS A 291 31.23 -1.75 31.03
CA HIS A 291 30.61 -0.60 30.35
C HIS A 291 29.14 -0.83 29.97
N GLU A 292 28.35 -1.47 30.83
CA GLU A 292 26.89 -1.63 30.63
C GLU A 292 26.18 -0.30 30.27
N ASN A 293 26.63 0.80 30.85
CA ASN A 293 26.07 2.14 30.59
C ASN A 293 26.56 2.78 29.28
N ARG A 294 27.60 2.27 28.62
CA ARG A 294 28.17 2.90 27.43
C ARG A 294 27.23 2.80 26.22
N ILE A 295 26.64 1.64 25.98
CA ILE A 295 25.66 1.45 24.91
C ILE A 295 24.44 2.31 25.16
N GLY A 296 23.94 2.36 26.40
CA GLY A 296 22.88 3.26 26.82
C GLY A 296 23.22 4.72 26.58
N SER A 297 24.44 5.15 26.94
CA SER A 297 24.91 6.52 26.71
C SER A 297 24.97 6.87 25.20
N VAL A 298 25.56 5.99 24.37
CA VAL A 298 25.62 6.19 22.91
C VAL A 298 24.21 6.23 22.30
N PHE A 299 23.30 5.35 22.77
CA PHE A 299 21.92 5.35 22.32
C PHE A 299 21.22 6.68 22.67
N HIS A 300 21.32 7.14 23.91
CA HIS A 300 20.67 8.37 24.36
C HIS A 300 21.25 9.64 23.72
N HIS A 301 22.56 9.67 23.41
CA HIS A 301 23.24 10.87 22.92
C HIS A 301 23.31 10.99 21.39
N GLY A 302 22.75 10.04 20.65
CA GLY A 302 22.79 10.17 19.19
C GLY A 302 22.14 9.03 18.43
N LEU A 303 22.40 7.78 18.81
CA LEU A 303 21.93 6.64 18.02
C LEU A 303 20.39 6.57 17.94
N SER A 304 19.69 6.99 19.02
CA SER A 304 18.22 7.02 19.06
C SER A 304 17.61 7.99 18.06
N GLU A 305 18.31 9.07 17.73
CA GLU A 305 17.86 10.05 16.73
C GLU A 305 18.02 9.53 15.31
N LEU A 306 19.03 8.69 15.07
CA LEU A 306 19.27 8.05 13.77
C LEU A 306 18.32 6.88 13.50
N MET A 307 17.64 6.37 14.53
CA MET A 307 16.66 5.28 14.42
C MET A 307 15.25 5.82 14.22
N GLU A 308 15.02 6.51 13.10
CA GLU A 308 13.70 7.09 12.80
C GLU A 308 12.65 6.03 12.44
N HIS A 309 13.09 4.95 11.81
CA HIS A 309 12.21 3.90 11.30
C HIS A 309 12.60 2.50 11.80
N PRO A 310 11.63 1.56 11.88
CA PRO A 310 11.91 0.17 12.27
C PRO A 310 13.00 -0.49 11.44
N ARG A 311 13.06 -0.18 10.14
CA ARG A 311 14.06 -0.70 9.22
C ARG A 311 15.49 -0.30 9.57
N ASP A 312 15.69 0.90 10.13
CA ASP A 312 17.02 1.40 10.49
C ASP A 312 17.63 0.53 11.59
N VAL A 313 16.80 0.14 12.57
CA VAL A 313 17.20 -0.77 13.65
C VAL A 313 17.53 -2.16 13.12
N VAL A 314 16.65 -2.74 12.29
CA VAL A 314 16.88 -4.06 11.72
C VAL A 314 18.19 -4.10 10.94
N ARG A 315 18.41 -3.13 10.06
CA ARG A 315 19.63 -3.03 9.25
C ARG A 315 20.89 -2.82 10.07
N LEU A 316 20.80 -2.02 11.13
CA LEU A 316 21.94 -1.85 12.05
C LEU A 316 22.37 -3.19 12.61
N PHE A 317 21.44 -3.98 13.15
CA PHE A 317 21.77 -5.27 13.75
C PHE A 317 22.15 -6.34 12.73
N ASP A 318 21.59 -6.33 11.54
CA ASP A 318 21.99 -7.23 10.45
C ASP A 318 23.45 -6.96 10.03
N VAL A 319 23.85 -5.68 9.95
CA VAL A 319 25.25 -5.30 9.70
C VAL A 319 26.13 -5.72 10.87
N LEU A 320 25.75 -5.42 12.11
CA LEU A 320 26.53 -5.79 13.30
C LEU A 320 26.76 -7.30 13.37
N MET A 321 25.72 -8.09 13.15
CA MET A 321 25.86 -9.56 13.14
C MET A 321 26.76 -10.08 12.00
N SER A 322 26.79 -9.40 10.86
CA SER A 322 27.63 -9.81 9.73
C SER A 322 29.13 -9.51 9.93
N ILE A 323 29.45 -8.46 10.69
CA ILE A 323 30.84 -8.04 10.95
C ILE A 323 31.39 -8.56 12.28
N GLU A 324 30.54 -8.92 13.23
CA GLU A 324 30.91 -9.35 14.57
C GLU A 324 31.94 -10.51 14.55
N PRO A 325 31.78 -11.59 13.74
CA PRO A 325 32.78 -12.65 13.67
C PRO A 325 34.19 -12.16 13.32
N ASN A 326 34.29 -11.09 12.52
CA ASN A 326 35.58 -10.52 12.10
C ASN A 326 36.21 -9.62 13.18
N LEU A 327 35.46 -9.23 14.21
CA LEU A 327 35.94 -8.41 15.31
C LEU A 327 36.49 -9.23 16.48
N ARG A 328 36.31 -10.58 16.41
CA ARG A 328 36.81 -11.52 17.43
C ARG A 328 38.24 -11.94 17.25
N GLY A 329 38.93 -11.50 16.14
CA GLY A 329 40.29 -11.89 15.78
C GLY A 329 41.39 -11.21 16.56
#